data_9173468f2bacee579f139d3311ead6ca
#
_entry.id   9173468f2bacee579f139d3311ead6ca
#
_cell.length_a   1.000
_cell.length_b   1.000
_cell.length_c   1.000
_cell.angle_alpha   90.00
_cell.angle_beta   90.00
_cell.angle_gamma   90.00
#
_symmetry.space_group_name_H-M   'P 1'
#
loop_
_entity.id
_entity.type
_entity.pdbx_description
1 polymer ?
#
loop_
_entity_poly.entity_id
_entity_poly.type
_entity_poly.pdbx_seq_one_letter_code
_entity_poly.pdbx_strand_id
1 'polypeptide(L)'
;MSYSEDTIDFLHKGDLIGMHNALSNALKHDNEEMLADLAEYLQMMGFIDESHQVYDKILGDNPESIDYLINLAEIAEDDGQIDDALNYLYQIPAGDENYVAALIQIADLYQFEGDFETAISKLEEARELSDSPLITFALAESYYEQGAYQEAIQNYAKLSVREILQQTKISTYQRIGESYAHLGNFENAISFLEKSLEFDKTADTIYKIALLYSELDNQARAISYFKQLEDYNTDLLNYELAYAQTLEADRQFDEAARVAQDGLLKNPNSALLLHFLSKLAYSQKDQAAAERCLMDALNVAELHDETVFLLANLYFNESDFEAVIRLEELLEEEHLLAQWLFAQAHKELENDAQAEALYTELLSSSLTDNPDFLKDYVDFLLQIGQNEKAQTYIKQYLELVPEDEEMRGLLFE
;
A
#
# COMPACT_ATOMS: atom_id res chain seq x y z
N MET A 1 43.88 30.50 15.06
CA MET A 1 42.59 30.31 14.45
C MET A 1 42.84 29.79 13.06
N SER A 2 42.29 28.65 12.73
CA SER A 2 42.34 28.09 11.38
C SER A 2 41.28 28.82 10.50
N TYR A 3 41.40 28.73 9.20
CA TYR A 3 40.38 29.25 8.31
C TYR A 3 39.10 28.42 8.40
N SER A 4 39.19 27.15 8.79
CA SER A 4 38.03 26.30 9.11
C SER A 4 37.24 26.85 10.30
N GLU A 5 37.91 27.24 11.40
CA GLU A 5 37.23 27.91 12.53
C GLU A 5 36.60 29.24 12.13
N ASP A 6 37.30 30.05 11.29
CA ASP A 6 36.77 31.31 10.79
C ASP A 6 35.48 31.06 9.91
N THR A 7 35.45 29.97 9.11
CA THR A 7 34.29 29.59 8.31
C THR A 7 33.08 29.31 9.20
N ILE A 8 33.28 28.52 10.28
CA ILE A 8 32.20 28.20 11.26
C ILE A 8 31.75 29.48 11.98
N ASP A 9 32.69 30.35 12.36
CA ASP A 9 32.39 31.63 13.02
C ASP A 9 31.54 32.58 12.13
N PHE A 10 31.82 32.67 10.83
CA PHE A 10 31.03 33.44 9.89
C PHE A 10 29.64 32.83 9.69
N LEU A 11 29.56 31.51 9.66
CA LEU A 11 28.28 30.80 9.55
C LEU A 11 27.36 31.10 10.74
N HIS A 12 27.90 31.04 11.97
CA HIS A 12 27.16 31.39 13.19
C HIS A 12 26.66 32.85 13.20
N LYS A 13 27.39 33.76 12.51
CA LYS A 13 26.96 35.17 12.36
C LYS A 13 25.98 35.40 11.23
N GLY A 14 25.70 34.39 10.42
CA GLY A 14 24.85 34.51 9.22
C GLY A 14 25.53 35.28 8.06
N ASP A 15 26.86 35.45 8.11
CA ASP A 15 27.65 36.10 7.06
C ASP A 15 28.10 35.06 6.02
N LEU A 16 27.24 34.76 5.05
CA LEU A 16 27.54 33.79 4.01
C LEU A 16 28.69 34.21 3.08
N ILE A 17 28.88 35.52 2.87
CA ILE A 17 30.00 36.04 2.06
C ILE A 17 31.33 35.82 2.80
N GLY A 18 31.35 36.14 4.07
CA GLY A 18 32.49 35.88 4.93
C GLY A 18 32.81 34.38 5.01
N MET A 19 31.79 33.55 5.14
CA MET A 19 31.88 32.08 5.20
C MET A 19 32.53 31.53 3.91
N HIS A 20 32.07 31.84 2.73
CA HIS A 20 32.64 31.35 1.47
C HIS A 20 34.10 31.84 1.24
N ASN A 21 34.44 33.07 1.68
CA ASN A 21 35.81 33.58 1.62
C ASN A 21 36.72 32.80 2.58
N ALA A 22 36.28 32.54 3.79
CA ALA A 22 37.02 31.74 4.77
C ALA A 22 37.16 30.29 4.29
N LEU A 23 36.12 29.66 3.77
CA LEU A 23 36.14 28.32 3.18
C LEU A 23 37.18 28.23 2.04
N SER A 24 37.17 29.21 1.11
CA SER A 24 38.19 29.25 0.04
C SER A 24 39.63 29.36 0.54
N ASN A 25 39.86 29.94 1.73
CA ASN A 25 41.17 29.99 2.35
C ASN A 25 41.46 28.68 3.11
N ALA A 26 40.49 28.10 3.80
CA ALA A 26 40.59 26.80 4.45
C ALA A 26 41.06 25.72 3.46
N LEU A 27 40.42 25.61 2.31
CA LEU A 27 40.77 24.68 1.22
C LEU A 27 42.20 24.83 0.70
N LYS A 28 42.87 25.97 0.95
CA LYS A 28 44.27 26.22 0.49
C LYS A 28 45.31 26.04 1.56
N HIS A 29 44.91 26.20 2.81
CA HIS A 29 45.92 26.42 3.88
C HIS A 29 45.74 25.52 5.09
N ASP A 30 44.53 24.99 5.33
CA ASP A 30 44.25 24.13 6.47
C ASP A 30 44.65 22.68 6.15
N ASN A 31 44.96 21.91 7.18
CA ASN A 31 45.31 20.50 7.05
C ASN A 31 44.06 19.61 6.94
N GLU A 32 44.25 18.34 6.59
CA GLU A 32 43.19 17.35 6.36
C GLU A 32 42.26 17.23 7.58
N GLU A 33 42.77 17.13 8.81
CA GLU A 33 41.98 17.00 10.04
C GLU A 33 41.02 18.20 10.22
N MET A 34 41.55 19.42 10.04
CA MET A 34 40.74 20.65 10.15
C MET A 34 39.66 20.74 9.04
N LEU A 35 40.01 20.27 7.85
CA LEU A 35 39.06 20.23 6.73
C LEU A 35 37.96 19.18 6.94
N ALA A 36 38.32 18.00 7.48
CA ALA A 36 37.34 16.96 7.79
C ALA A 36 36.32 17.43 8.83
N ASP A 37 36.80 18.01 9.96
CA ASP A 37 35.92 18.58 10.97
C ASP A 37 34.99 19.68 10.39
N LEU A 38 35.52 20.49 9.46
CA LEU A 38 34.74 21.50 8.77
C LEU A 38 33.67 20.89 7.87
N ALA A 39 34.01 19.84 7.09
CA ALA A 39 33.07 19.17 6.19
C ALA A 39 31.92 18.54 6.97
N GLU A 40 32.20 17.80 8.05
CA GLU A 40 31.17 17.23 8.92
C GLU A 40 30.24 18.31 9.49
N TYR A 41 30.81 19.43 9.94
CA TYR A 41 30.05 20.54 10.48
C TYR A 41 29.13 21.18 9.41
N LEU A 42 29.66 21.40 8.20
CA LEU A 42 28.89 21.96 7.08
C LEU A 42 27.73 21.03 6.69
N GLN A 43 27.97 19.72 6.63
CA GLN A 43 26.96 18.71 6.35
C GLN A 43 25.84 18.76 7.41
N MET A 44 26.20 18.74 8.71
CA MET A 44 25.25 18.83 9.82
C MET A 44 24.42 20.12 9.78
N MET A 45 24.96 21.20 9.26
CA MET A 45 24.28 22.50 9.13
C MET A 45 23.50 22.64 7.80
N GLY A 46 23.50 21.63 6.93
CA GLY A 46 22.80 21.62 5.65
C GLY A 46 23.52 22.34 4.50
N PHE A 47 24.82 22.64 4.66
CA PHE A 47 25.68 23.20 3.59
C PHE A 47 26.36 22.06 2.84
N ILE A 48 25.54 21.29 2.10
CA ILE A 48 25.92 20.03 1.46
C ILE A 48 26.96 20.24 0.36
N ASP A 49 26.73 21.23 -0.54
CA ASP A 49 27.64 21.55 -1.62
C ASP A 49 29.04 21.94 -1.13
N GLU A 50 29.09 22.73 -0.05
CA GLU A 50 30.34 23.17 0.55
C GLU A 50 31.04 21.99 1.26
N SER A 51 30.30 21.12 1.92
CA SER A 51 30.84 19.90 2.53
C SER A 51 31.44 18.98 1.45
N HIS A 52 30.72 18.71 0.38
CA HIS A 52 31.19 17.93 -0.75
C HIS A 52 32.50 18.52 -1.33
N GLN A 53 32.55 19.84 -1.53
CA GLN A 53 33.74 20.53 -2.02
C GLN A 53 34.97 20.33 -1.09
N VAL A 54 34.75 20.25 0.22
CA VAL A 54 35.86 20.02 1.20
C VAL A 54 36.33 18.58 1.11
N TYR A 55 35.47 17.60 1.06
CA TYR A 55 35.83 16.18 0.91
C TYR A 55 36.54 15.91 -0.42
N ASP A 56 36.06 16.48 -1.54
CA ASP A 56 36.72 16.41 -2.84
C ASP A 56 38.16 16.96 -2.78
N LYS A 57 38.34 18.05 -2.06
CA LYS A 57 39.70 18.61 -1.85
C LYS A 57 40.60 17.69 -1.06
N ILE A 58 40.07 17.07 0.00
CA ILE A 58 40.85 16.11 0.83
C ILE A 58 41.30 14.93 -0.05
N LEU A 59 40.37 14.31 -0.79
CA LEU A 59 40.66 13.18 -1.65
C LEU A 59 41.58 13.56 -2.84
N GLY A 60 41.43 14.78 -3.38
CA GLY A 60 42.32 15.30 -4.43
C GLY A 60 43.75 15.47 -3.96
N ASP A 61 43.99 15.86 -2.71
CA ASP A 61 45.30 16.01 -2.12
C ASP A 61 45.88 14.67 -1.62
N ASN A 62 45.02 13.80 -1.11
CA ASN A 62 45.39 12.50 -0.55
C ASN A 62 44.38 11.42 -0.99
N PRO A 63 44.56 10.79 -2.15
CA PRO A 63 43.66 9.75 -2.65
C PRO A 63 43.60 8.47 -1.78
N GLU A 64 44.49 8.36 -0.78
CA GLU A 64 44.51 7.24 0.17
C GLU A 64 43.64 7.51 1.41
N SER A 65 43.03 8.71 1.54
CA SER A 65 42.09 9.09 2.60
C SER A 65 40.71 8.48 2.38
N ILE A 66 40.65 7.15 2.40
CA ILE A 66 39.47 6.35 2.07
C ILE A 66 38.29 6.60 3.06
N ASP A 67 38.61 7.00 4.29
CA ASP A 67 37.65 7.23 5.37
C ASP A 67 36.53 8.21 5.00
N TYR A 68 36.79 9.13 4.05
CA TYR A 68 35.83 10.13 3.63
C TYR A 68 34.92 9.68 2.46
N LEU A 69 35.20 8.51 1.85
CA LEU A 69 34.38 7.99 0.76
C LEU A 69 32.97 7.63 1.23
N ILE A 70 32.82 7.17 2.48
CA ILE A 70 31.50 6.89 3.08
C ILE A 70 30.71 8.20 3.21
N ASN A 71 31.32 9.27 3.70
CA ASN A 71 30.65 10.57 3.83
C ASN A 71 30.22 11.15 2.48
N LEU A 72 31.05 11.01 1.45
CA LEU A 72 30.71 11.41 0.09
C LEU A 72 29.59 10.56 -0.51
N ALA A 73 29.56 9.27 -0.20
CA ALA A 73 28.47 8.40 -0.62
C ALA A 73 27.15 8.79 0.06
N GLU A 74 27.17 9.10 1.37
CA GLU A 74 25.98 9.59 2.09
C GLU A 74 25.46 10.91 1.48
N ILE A 75 26.37 11.84 1.17
CA ILE A 75 26.01 13.11 0.53
C ILE A 75 25.36 12.86 -0.85
N ALA A 76 25.96 11.99 -1.66
CA ALA A 76 25.42 11.66 -2.99
C ALA A 76 24.07 10.95 -2.90
N GLU A 77 23.86 10.08 -1.89
CA GLU A 77 22.60 9.43 -1.60
C GLU A 77 21.52 10.46 -1.22
N ASP A 78 21.81 11.38 -0.31
CA ASP A 78 20.88 12.45 0.10
C ASP A 78 20.46 13.34 -1.07
N ASP A 79 21.36 13.56 -2.03
CA ASP A 79 21.08 14.28 -3.29
C ASP A 79 20.40 13.44 -4.37
N GLY A 80 20.13 12.15 -4.10
CA GLY A 80 19.54 11.21 -5.04
C GLY A 80 20.47 10.76 -6.17
N GLN A 81 21.78 10.97 -6.02
CA GLN A 81 22.83 10.60 -6.98
C GLN A 81 23.36 9.18 -6.70
N ILE A 82 22.49 8.18 -6.85
CA ILE A 82 22.79 6.78 -6.46
C ILE A 82 24.04 6.22 -7.14
N ASP A 83 24.21 6.49 -8.44
CA ASP A 83 25.42 6.03 -9.18
C ASP A 83 26.71 6.61 -8.61
N ASP A 84 26.70 7.87 -8.18
CA ASP A 84 27.87 8.51 -7.59
C ASP A 84 28.15 7.96 -6.19
N ALA A 85 27.11 7.74 -5.38
CA ALA A 85 27.22 7.08 -4.09
C ALA A 85 27.86 5.68 -4.22
N LEU A 86 27.37 4.86 -5.15
CA LEU A 86 27.95 3.55 -5.45
C LEU A 86 29.39 3.66 -5.93
N ASN A 87 29.72 4.64 -6.78
CA ASN A 87 31.08 4.86 -7.26
C ASN A 87 32.06 5.19 -6.11
N TYR A 88 31.65 5.97 -5.11
CA TYR A 88 32.47 6.24 -3.94
C TYR A 88 32.68 4.97 -3.08
N LEU A 89 31.60 4.23 -2.79
CA LEU A 89 31.66 3.03 -1.96
C LEU A 89 32.50 1.90 -2.59
N TYR A 90 32.44 1.72 -3.91
CA TYR A 90 33.25 0.71 -4.60
C TYR A 90 34.74 1.03 -4.66
N GLN A 91 35.17 2.22 -4.29
CA GLN A 91 36.60 2.54 -4.17
C GLN A 91 37.20 2.05 -2.83
N ILE A 92 36.37 1.67 -1.86
CA ILE A 92 36.83 1.15 -0.57
C ILE A 92 37.30 -0.30 -0.75
N PRO A 93 38.58 -0.61 -0.50
CA PRO A 93 39.10 -1.95 -0.77
C PRO A 93 38.72 -2.97 0.30
N ALA A 94 38.62 -4.23 -0.05
CA ALA A 94 38.23 -5.34 0.82
C ALA A 94 39.04 -5.53 2.12
N GLY A 95 40.19 -4.92 2.23
CA GLY A 95 41.02 -4.97 3.45
C GLY A 95 40.89 -3.77 4.38
N ASP A 96 40.09 -2.79 4.04
CA ASP A 96 39.84 -1.59 4.79
C ASP A 96 38.88 -1.86 5.97
N GLU A 97 39.02 -1.12 7.07
CA GLU A 97 38.15 -1.24 8.24
C GLU A 97 36.70 -0.81 7.92
N ASN A 98 36.51 0.09 6.96
CA ASN A 98 35.23 0.59 6.51
C ASN A 98 34.54 -0.31 5.45
N TYR A 99 35.23 -1.34 4.97
CA TYR A 99 34.71 -2.17 3.87
C TYR A 99 33.36 -2.85 4.18
N VAL A 100 33.19 -3.34 5.41
CA VAL A 100 31.91 -3.94 5.86
C VAL A 100 30.80 -2.90 5.89
N ALA A 101 31.10 -1.67 6.34
CA ALA A 101 30.13 -0.57 6.32
C ALA A 101 29.74 -0.19 4.87
N ALA A 102 30.73 -0.11 3.99
CA ALA A 102 30.50 0.14 2.57
C ALA A 102 29.61 -0.93 1.92
N LEU A 103 29.82 -2.21 2.20
CA LEU A 103 28.98 -3.30 1.69
C LEU A 103 27.52 -3.17 2.15
N ILE A 104 27.29 -2.74 3.39
CA ILE A 104 25.94 -2.51 3.93
C ILE A 104 25.27 -1.35 3.19
N GLN A 105 25.95 -0.21 3.04
CA GLN A 105 25.41 0.94 2.30
C GLN A 105 25.18 0.61 0.82
N ILE A 106 26.07 -0.12 0.16
CA ILE A 106 25.86 -0.60 -1.21
C ILE A 106 24.58 -1.45 -1.27
N ALA A 107 24.36 -2.32 -0.29
CA ALA A 107 23.16 -3.14 -0.24
C ALA A 107 21.89 -2.28 -0.05
N ASP A 108 21.93 -1.28 0.82
CA ASP A 108 20.81 -0.36 1.06
C ASP A 108 20.47 0.41 -0.22
N LEU A 109 21.47 0.90 -0.97
CA LEU A 109 21.26 1.58 -2.26
C LEU A 109 20.61 0.65 -3.30
N TYR A 110 21.08 -0.60 -3.42
CA TYR A 110 20.46 -1.56 -4.34
C TYR A 110 19.05 -1.98 -3.91
N GLN A 111 18.76 -2.05 -2.60
CA GLN A 111 17.38 -2.26 -2.11
C GLN A 111 16.47 -1.10 -2.51
N PHE A 112 16.95 0.14 -2.37
CA PHE A 112 16.21 1.33 -2.79
C PHE A 112 15.87 1.30 -4.29
N GLU A 113 16.78 0.80 -5.13
CA GLU A 113 16.54 0.59 -6.58
C GLU A 113 15.71 -0.66 -6.90
N GLY A 114 15.39 -1.49 -5.90
CA GLY A 114 14.65 -2.74 -6.07
C GLY A 114 15.48 -3.93 -6.55
N ASP A 115 16.81 -3.80 -6.65
CA ASP A 115 17.73 -4.90 -6.97
C ASP A 115 18.11 -5.69 -5.70
N PHE A 116 17.13 -6.44 -5.20
CA PHE A 116 17.31 -7.27 -4.01
C PHE A 116 18.35 -8.38 -4.20
N GLU A 117 18.57 -8.87 -5.41
CA GLU A 117 19.55 -9.93 -5.69
C GLU A 117 20.96 -9.43 -5.41
N THR A 118 21.31 -8.26 -5.93
CA THR A 118 22.61 -7.61 -5.69
C THR A 118 22.77 -7.22 -4.22
N ALA A 119 21.73 -6.65 -3.60
CA ALA A 119 21.72 -6.27 -2.19
C ALA A 119 22.03 -7.48 -1.27
N ILE A 120 21.31 -8.60 -1.47
CA ILE A 120 21.53 -9.85 -0.73
C ILE A 120 22.98 -10.34 -0.90
N SER A 121 23.50 -10.32 -2.15
CA SER A 121 24.89 -10.71 -2.41
C SER A 121 25.91 -9.88 -1.63
N LYS A 122 25.69 -8.56 -1.52
CA LYS A 122 26.56 -7.66 -0.75
C LYS A 122 26.46 -7.88 0.75
N LEU A 123 25.26 -8.11 1.26
CA LEU A 123 25.06 -8.46 2.67
C LEU A 123 25.62 -9.84 3.03
N GLU A 124 25.59 -10.80 2.14
CA GLU A 124 26.23 -12.10 2.34
C GLU A 124 27.76 -11.97 2.41
N GLU A 125 28.36 -11.14 1.54
CA GLU A 125 29.78 -10.79 1.58
C GLU A 125 30.13 -10.10 2.92
N ALA A 126 29.32 -9.14 3.37
CA ALA A 126 29.48 -8.45 4.65
C ALA A 126 29.41 -9.44 5.84
N ARG A 127 28.50 -10.41 5.79
CA ARG A 127 28.32 -11.45 6.82
C ARG A 127 29.50 -12.41 6.93
N GLU A 128 30.19 -12.68 5.82
CA GLU A 128 31.40 -13.48 5.85
C GLU A 128 32.57 -12.78 6.57
N LEU A 129 32.52 -11.45 6.61
CA LEU A 129 33.57 -10.61 7.22
C LEU A 129 33.23 -10.17 8.65
N SER A 130 31.95 -10.19 9.05
CA SER A 130 31.49 -9.72 10.35
C SER A 130 30.32 -10.52 10.89
N ASP A 131 30.40 -10.96 12.14
CA ASP A 131 29.34 -11.67 12.86
C ASP A 131 28.25 -10.72 13.43
N SER A 132 28.15 -9.49 12.93
CA SER A 132 27.17 -8.51 13.42
C SER A 132 25.72 -9.00 13.24
N PRO A 133 24.90 -9.04 14.31
CA PRO A 133 23.49 -9.38 14.19
C PRO A 133 22.71 -8.46 13.27
N LEU A 134 23.14 -7.18 13.11
CA LEU A 134 22.50 -6.22 12.21
C LEU A 134 22.64 -6.60 10.74
N ILE A 135 23.77 -7.20 10.33
CA ILE A 135 23.94 -7.69 8.96
C ILE A 135 22.96 -8.85 8.69
N THR A 136 22.82 -9.78 9.64
CA THR A 136 21.83 -10.87 9.51
C THR A 136 20.40 -10.32 9.51
N PHE A 137 20.13 -9.23 10.22
CA PHE A 137 18.84 -8.54 10.20
C PHE A 137 18.60 -7.88 8.85
N ALA A 138 19.56 -7.13 8.31
CA ALA A 138 19.45 -6.52 6.98
C ALA A 138 19.22 -7.56 5.88
N LEU A 139 19.92 -8.69 5.94
CA LEU A 139 19.69 -9.83 5.06
C LEU A 139 18.25 -10.35 5.16
N ALA A 140 17.73 -10.48 6.38
CA ALA A 140 16.36 -10.94 6.59
C ALA A 140 15.33 -9.96 6.05
N GLU A 141 15.55 -8.64 6.22
CA GLU A 141 14.71 -7.59 5.62
C GLU A 141 14.77 -7.64 4.09
N SER A 142 15.97 -7.79 3.47
CA SER A 142 16.11 -7.91 2.02
C SER A 142 15.33 -9.12 1.45
N TYR A 143 15.42 -10.27 2.11
CA TYR A 143 14.63 -11.45 1.73
C TYR A 143 13.12 -11.21 1.91
N TYR A 144 12.72 -10.50 2.96
CA TYR A 144 11.34 -10.16 3.22
C TYR A 144 10.76 -9.27 2.12
N GLU A 145 11.47 -8.19 1.76
CA GLU A 145 11.04 -7.25 0.71
C GLU A 145 11.06 -7.90 -0.68
N GLN A 146 11.98 -8.83 -0.94
CA GLN A 146 11.99 -9.65 -2.17
C GLN A 146 10.80 -10.62 -2.25
N GLY A 147 10.08 -10.87 -1.14
CA GLY A 147 9.03 -11.89 -1.05
C GLY A 147 9.56 -13.30 -0.78
N ALA A 148 10.85 -13.46 -0.52
CA ALA A 148 11.49 -14.73 -0.15
C ALA A 148 11.27 -15.01 1.36
N TYR A 149 10.00 -15.15 1.76
CA TYR A 149 9.58 -15.18 3.16
C TYR A 149 10.17 -16.37 3.95
N GLN A 150 10.46 -17.49 3.29
CA GLN A 150 11.05 -18.64 3.97
C GLN A 150 12.50 -18.38 4.39
N GLU A 151 13.28 -17.71 3.54
CA GLU A 151 14.64 -17.28 3.79
C GLU A 151 14.67 -16.18 4.84
N ALA A 152 13.73 -15.23 4.78
CA ALA A 152 13.54 -14.21 5.79
C ALA A 152 13.33 -14.82 7.18
N ILE A 153 12.39 -15.75 7.33
CA ILE A 153 12.13 -16.47 8.59
C ILE A 153 13.39 -17.14 9.12
N GLN A 154 14.15 -17.83 8.24
CA GLN A 154 15.37 -18.52 8.66
C GLN A 154 16.45 -17.57 9.21
N ASN A 155 16.56 -16.36 8.66
CA ASN A 155 17.51 -15.36 9.12
C ASN A 155 17.01 -14.64 10.38
N TYR A 156 15.74 -14.20 10.45
CA TYR A 156 15.18 -13.63 11.67
C TYR A 156 15.25 -14.59 12.87
N ALA A 157 15.04 -15.89 12.67
CA ALA A 157 15.07 -16.88 13.73
C ALA A 157 16.45 -17.07 14.39
N LYS A 158 17.53 -16.61 13.75
CA LYS A 158 18.89 -16.63 14.31
C LYS A 158 19.14 -15.48 15.29
N LEU A 159 18.26 -14.47 15.31
CA LEU A 159 18.48 -13.20 15.98
C LEU A 159 17.84 -13.16 17.38
N SER A 160 18.46 -12.41 18.28
CA SER A 160 17.89 -12.08 19.57
C SER A 160 16.82 -10.99 19.42
N VAL A 161 15.53 -11.35 19.65
CA VAL A 161 14.41 -10.41 19.54
C VAL A 161 14.66 -9.12 20.33
N ARG A 162 15.13 -9.26 21.58
CA ARG A 162 15.36 -8.11 22.47
C ARG A 162 16.46 -7.20 21.97
N GLU A 163 17.55 -7.76 21.47
CA GLU A 163 18.70 -7.00 20.97
C GLU A 163 18.31 -6.22 19.70
N ILE A 164 17.71 -6.89 18.73
CA ILE A 164 17.26 -6.24 17.48
C ILE A 164 16.20 -5.18 17.76
N LEU A 165 15.19 -5.48 18.57
CA LEU A 165 14.15 -4.51 18.93
C LEU A 165 14.73 -3.24 19.61
N GLN A 166 15.76 -3.40 20.42
CA GLN A 166 16.42 -2.27 21.06
C GLN A 166 17.14 -1.37 20.06
N GLN A 167 17.79 -1.96 19.05
CA GLN A 167 18.62 -1.25 18.08
C GLN A 167 17.79 -0.69 16.91
N THR A 168 16.86 -1.47 16.38
CA THR A 168 16.11 -1.15 15.15
C THR A 168 14.68 -0.70 15.39
N LYS A 169 14.13 -0.91 16.61
CA LYS A 169 12.70 -0.74 16.93
C LYS A 169 11.77 -1.72 16.19
N ILE A 170 12.32 -2.74 15.55
CA ILE A 170 11.56 -3.77 14.81
C ILE A 170 11.64 -5.10 15.57
N SER A 171 10.49 -5.74 15.77
CA SER A 171 10.42 -7.06 16.39
C SER A 171 10.65 -8.16 15.36
N THR A 172 11.69 -8.98 15.53
CA THR A 172 11.91 -10.15 14.66
C THR A 172 10.77 -11.16 14.73
N TYR A 173 10.06 -11.28 15.87
CA TYR A 173 8.87 -12.11 15.96
C TYR A 173 7.71 -11.56 15.14
N GLN A 174 7.55 -10.23 15.08
CA GLN A 174 6.55 -9.62 14.20
C GLN A 174 6.85 -9.94 12.74
N ARG A 175 8.10 -9.74 12.29
CA ARG A 175 8.53 -10.04 10.92
C ARG A 175 8.37 -11.51 10.55
N ILE A 176 8.69 -12.44 11.46
CA ILE A 176 8.45 -13.88 11.28
C ILE A 176 6.95 -14.16 11.15
N GLY A 177 6.12 -13.54 11.99
CA GLY A 177 4.67 -13.68 11.93
C GLY A 177 4.10 -13.18 10.60
N GLU A 178 4.51 -11.99 10.15
CA GLU A 178 4.12 -11.41 8.87
C GLU A 178 4.56 -12.30 7.69
N SER A 179 5.79 -12.80 7.73
CA SER A 179 6.30 -13.73 6.71
C SER A 179 5.46 -15.01 6.63
N TYR A 180 5.05 -15.59 7.78
CA TYR A 180 4.14 -16.73 7.79
C TYR A 180 2.75 -16.39 7.25
N ALA A 181 2.25 -15.17 7.50
CA ALA A 181 0.97 -14.71 6.96
C ALA A 181 1.02 -14.64 5.42
N HIS A 182 2.09 -14.07 4.86
CA HIS A 182 2.31 -14.04 3.40
C HIS A 182 2.41 -15.44 2.78
N LEU A 183 2.92 -16.42 3.52
CA LEU A 183 2.95 -17.84 3.10
C LEU A 183 1.61 -18.56 3.29
N GLY A 184 0.56 -17.88 3.76
CA GLY A 184 -0.75 -18.47 4.06
C GLY A 184 -0.77 -19.39 5.30
N ASN A 185 0.29 -19.37 6.11
CA ASN A 185 0.38 -20.17 7.32
C ASN A 185 -0.07 -19.36 8.54
N PHE A 186 -1.39 -19.11 8.62
CA PHE A 186 -2.00 -18.18 9.55
C PHE A 186 -1.85 -18.60 11.02
N GLU A 187 -1.85 -19.89 11.34
CA GLU A 187 -1.67 -20.37 12.72
C GLU A 187 -0.26 -20.06 13.25
N ASN A 188 0.77 -20.28 12.43
CA ASN A 188 2.13 -19.90 12.81
C ASN A 188 2.28 -18.38 12.85
N ALA A 189 1.69 -17.65 11.89
CA ALA A 189 1.67 -16.19 11.88
C ALA A 189 1.15 -15.63 13.21
N ILE A 190 -0.04 -16.07 13.64
CA ILE A 190 -0.65 -15.68 14.91
C ILE A 190 0.27 -16.02 16.09
N SER A 191 0.81 -17.24 16.13
CA SER A 191 1.68 -17.66 17.22
C SER A 191 2.91 -16.76 17.40
N PHE A 192 3.53 -16.31 16.29
CA PHE A 192 4.68 -15.43 16.35
C PHE A 192 4.29 -13.98 16.64
N LEU A 193 3.18 -13.49 16.10
CA LEU A 193 2.66 -12.16 16.42
C LEU A 193 2.24 -12.04 17.89
N GLU A 194 1.60 -13.07 18.46
CA GLU A 194 1.27 -13.11 19.90
C GLU A 194 2.53 -13.07 20.77
N LYS A 195 3.61 -13.76 20.36
CA LYS A 195 4.91 -13.66 21.04
C LYS A 195 5.53 -12.28 20.92
N SER A 196 5.35 -11.60 19.77
CA SER A 196 5.83 -10.24 19.60
C SER A 196 5.21 -9.28 20.61
N LEU A 197 3.91 -9.45 20.93
CA LEU A 197 3.20 -8.63 21.91
C LEU A 197 3.75 -8.77 23.35
N GLU A 198 4.51 -9.83 23.65
CA GLU A 198 5.18 -9.98 24.95
C GLU A 198 6.39 -9.03 25.10
N PHE A 199 6.96 -8.58 23.98
CA PHE A 199 8.13 -7.70 23.92
C PHE A 199 7.75 -6.26 23.64
N ASP A 200 6.84 -6.06 22.68
CA ASP A 200 6.34 -4.76 22.27
C ASP A 200 4.86 -4.84 21.90
N LYS A 201 4.01 -4.22 22.70
CA LYS A 201 2.57 -4.25 22.49
C LYS A 201 2.13 -3.09 21.61
N THR A 202 2.12 -3.30 20.29
CA THR A 202 1.69 -2.31 19.31
C THR A 202 0.27 -2.53 18.82
N ALA A 203 -0.44 -1.45 18.48
CA ALA A 203 -1.78 -1.52 17.87
C ALA A 203 -1.74 -2.24 16.52
N ASP A 204 -0.70 -2.03 15.72
CA ASP A 204 -0.49 -2.70 14.44
C ASP A 204 -0.45 -4.23 14.57
N THR A 205 0.34 -4.76 15.50
CA THR A 205 0.41 -6.21 15.75
C THR A 205 -0.93 -6.77 16.23
N ILE A 206 -1.65 -6.05 17.11
CA ILE A 206 -2.99 -6.46 17.57
C ILE A 206 -3.96 -6.51 16.40
N TYR A 207 -3.93 -5.51 15.52
CA TYR A 207 -4.77 -5.44 14.33
C TYR A 207 -4.49 -6.61 13.37
N LYS A 208 -3.22 -6.88 13.08
CA LYS A 208 -2.82 -8.02 12.22
C LYS A 208 -3.31 -9.36 12.77
N ILE A 209 -3.19 -9.58 14.09
CA ILE A 209 -3.72 -10.80 14.72
C ILE A 209 -5.24 -10.89 14.58
N ALA A 210 -5.95 -9.77 14.76
CA ALA A 210 -7.41 -9.74 14.60
C ALA A 210 -7.83 -10.13 13.18
N LEU A 211 -7.16 -9.58 12.15
CA LEU A 211 -7.42 -9.93 10.76
C LEU A 211 -7.16 -11.41 10.48
N LEU A 212 -6.03 -11.96 10.96
CA LEU A 212 -5.70 -13.36 10.76
C LEU A 212 -6.71 -14.32 11.42
N TYR A 213 -7.25 -13.95 12.60
CA TYR A 213 -8.33 -14.74 13.19
C TYR A 213 -9.63 -14.63 12.39
N SER A 214 -9.91 -13.49 11.75
CA SER A 214 -11.05 -13.33 10.84
C SER A 214 -10.88 -14.22 9.60
N GLU A 215 -9.70 -14.27 9.01
CA GLU A 215 -9.38 -15.16 7.88
C GLU A 215 -9.53 -16.65 8.22
N LEU A 216 -9.24 -17.03 9.47
CA LEU A 216 -9.44 -18.39 9.98
C LEU A 216 -10.90 -18.67 10.41
N ASP A 217 -11.84 -17.80 10.10
CA ASP A 217 -13.26 -17.88 10.50
C ASP A 217 -13.45 -18.02 12.03
N ASN A 218 -12.50 -17.48 12.81
CA ASN A 218 -12.55 -17.47 14.27
C ASN A 218 -12.98 -16.08 14.79
N GLN A 219 -14.25 -15.74 14.53
CA GLN A 219 -14.81 -14.43 14.83
C GLN A 219 -14.67 -14.05 16.31
N ALA A 220 -14.88 -15.01 17.23
CA ALA A 220 -14.78 -14.74 18.66
C ALA A 220 -13.38 -14.25 19.09
N ARG A 221 -12.33 -14.84 18.52
CA ARG A 221 -10.95 -14.41 18.79
C ARG A 221 -10.65 -13.07 18.10
N ALA A 222 -11.04 -12.91 16.84
CA ALA A 222 -10.88 -11.67 16.10
C ALA A 222 -11.50 -10.49 16.85
N ILE A 223 -12.76 -10.61 17.27
CA ILE A 223 -13.48 -9.61 18.06
C ILE A 223 -12.74 -9.28 19.36
N SER A 224 -12.18 -10.29 20.04
CA SER A 224 -11.43 -10.09 21.27
C SER A 224 -10.16 -9.25 21.08
N TYR A 225 -9.50 -9.35 19.91
CA TYR A 225 -8.35 -8.53 19.55
C TYR A 225 -8.77 -7.14 19.07
N PHE A 226 -9.80 -7.02 18.23
CA PHE A 226 -10.35 -5.72 17.83
C PHE A 226 -10.79 -4.87 19.04
N LYS A 227 -11.43 -5.46 20.04
CA LYS A 227 -11.78 -4.76 21.29
C LYS A 227 -10.59 -4.16 22.01
N GLN A 228 -9.40 -4.75 21.90
CA GLN A 228 -8.21 -4.18 22.50
C GLN A 228 -7.77 -2.89 21.80
N LEU A 229 -8.12 -2.69 20.52
CA LEU A 229 -7.81 -1.47 19.78
C LEU A 229 -8.67 -0.28 20.20
N GLU A 230 -9.86 -0.49 20.76
CA GLU A 230 -10.70 0.59 21.26
C GLU A 230 -10.01 1.42 22.36
N ASP A 231 -9.10 0.78 23.14
CA ASP A 231 -8.32 1.45 24.19
C ASP A 231 -7.10 2.23 23.65
N TYR A 232 -6.75 2.02 22.37
CA TYR A 232 -5.65 2.73 21.71
C TYR A 232 -6.20 3.92 20.94
N ASN A 233 -5.59 5.09 21.12
CA ASN A 233 -5.77 6.21 20.18
C ASN A 233 -4.97 5.91 18.91
N THR A 234 -5.54 5.09 18.04
CA THR A 234 -4.86 4.58 16.85
C THR A 234 -5.30 5.33 15.60
N ASP A 235 -4.32 5.70 14.78
CA ASP A 235 -4.52 6.27 13.45
C ASP A 235 -4.61 5.18 12.35
N LEU A 236 -4.79 3.90 12.76
CA LEU A 236 -4.98 2.80 11.82
C LEU A 236 -6.28 3.00 11.04
N LEU A 237 -6.12 3.46 9.80
CA LEU A 237 -7.23 3.69 8.90
C LEU A 237 -7.98 2.38 8.64
N ASN A 238 -9.32 2.44 8.74
CA ASN A 238 -10.25 1.35 8.42
C ASN A 238 -10.26 0.13 9.38
N TYR A 239 -9.64 0.19 10.58
CA TYR A 239 -9.78 -0.94 11.49
C TYR A 239 -11.25 -1.11 11.93
N GLU A 240 -12.00 -0.01 12.05
CA GLU A 240 -13.43 -0.03 12.38
C GLU A 240 -14.25 -0.77 11.32
N LEU A 241 -13.89 -0.64 10.04
CA LEU A 241 -14.54 -1.38 8.96
C LEU A 241 -14.31 -2.90 9.11
N ALA A 242 -13.06 -3.33 9.27
CA ALA A 242 -12.72 -4.74 9.44
C ALA A 242 -13.36 -5.33 10.72
N TYR A 243 -13.38 -4.55 11.79
CA TYR A 243 -14.04 -4.94 13.02
C TYR A 243 -15.54 -5.09 12.83
N ALA A 244 -16.21 -4.11 12.20
CA ALA A 244 -17.63 -4.17 11.92
C ALA A 244 -18.00 -5.34 10.99
N GLN A 245 -17.20 -5.63 9.99
CA GLN A 245 -17.37 -6.80 9.12
C GLN A 245 -17.24 -8.12 9.89
N THR A 246 -16.28 -8.19 10.81
CA THR A 246 -16.10 -9.36 11.69
C THR A 246 -17.32 -9.56 12.61
N LEU A 247 -17.87 -8.47 13.16
CA LEU A 247 -19.07 -8.50 13.97
C LEU A 247 -20.32 -8.90 13.13
N GLU A 248 -20.42 -8.41 11.88
CA GLU A 248 -21.48 -8.83 10.94
C GLU A 248 -21.41 -10.35 10.69
N ALA A 249 -20.20 -10.88 10.45
CA ALA A 249 -19.99 -12.32 10.24
C ALA A 249 -20.39 -13.14 11.47
N ASP A 250 -20.16 -12.61 12.67
CA ASP A 250 -20.61 -13.21 13.95
C ASP A 250 -22.10 -12.90 14.28
N ARG A 251 -22.83 -12.26 13.37
CA ARG A 251 -24.23 -11.84 13.50
C ARG A 251 -24.52 -10.86 14.65
N GLN A 252 -23.52 -10.13 15.09
CA GLN A 252 -23.66 -9.05 16.08
C GLN A 252 -23.97 -7.71 15.36
N PHE A 253 -25.11 -7.64 14.66
CA PHE A 253 -25.43 -6.54 13.74
C PHE A 253 -25.53 -5.16 14.42
N ASP A 254 -26.09 -5.09 15.61
CA ASP A 254 -26.21 -3.81 16.36
C ASP A 254 -24.83 -3.26 16.72
N GLU A 255 -23.93 -4.13 17.16
CA GLU A 255 -22.57 -3.75 17.50
C GLU A 255 -21.74 -3.42 16.25
N ALA A 256 -21.94 -4.13 15.15
CA ALA A 256 -21.33 -3.82 13.86
C ALA A 256 -21.73 -2.40 13.40
N ALA A 257 -23.01 -2.06 13.50
CA ALA A 257 -23.49 -0.71 13.17
C ALA A 257 -22.86 0.36 14.08
N ARG A 258 -22.78 0.10 15.40
CA ARG A 258 -22.15 1.01 16.36
C ARG A 258 -20.68 1.27 15.99
N VAL A 259 -19.90 0.22 15.78
CA VAL A 259 -18.47 0.33 15.44
C VAL A 259 -18.26 1.09 14.13
N ALA A 260 -19.07 0.80 13.11
CA ALA A 260 -18.99 1.53 11.83
C ALA A 260 -19.36 3.02 11.98
N GLN A 261 -20.36 3.35 12.82
CA GLN A 261 -20.71 4.73 13.15
C GLN A 261 -19.61 5.44 13.94
N ASP A 262 -18.97 4.77 14.92
CA ASP A 262 -17.82 5.30 15.63
C ASP A 262 -16.65 5.58 14.67
N GLY A 263 -16.44 4.73 13.66
CA GLY A 263 -15.49 4.96 12.58
C GLY A 263 -15.81 6.22 11.75
N LEU A 264 -17.08 6.45 11.43
CA LEU A 264 -17.52 7.66 10.73
C LEU A 264 -17.35 8.94 11.57
N LEU A 265 -17.41 8.86 12.91
CA LEU A 265 -17.10 10.01 13.75
C LEU A 265 -15.63 10.42 13.66
N LYS A 266 -14.72 9.45 13.42
CA LYS A 266 -13.29 9.69 13.22
C LYS A 266 -12.97 10.10 11.78
N ASN A 267 -13.57 9.42 10.81
CA ASN A 267 -13.44 9.70 9.38
C ASN A 267 -14.81 9.87 8.71
N PRO A 268 -15.40 11.08 8.76
CA PRO A 268 -16.74 11.34 8.20
C PRO A 268 -16.86 11.11 6.68
N ASN A 269 -15.73 11.11 5.97
CA ASN A 269 -15.68 10.96 4.52
C ASN A 269 -15.30 9.54 4.08
N SER A 270 -15.52 8.52 4.90
CA SER A 270 -15.27 7.14 4.51
C SER A 270 -16.46 6.56 3.73
N ALA A 271 -16.35 6.53 2.40
CA ALA A 271 -17.34 5.87 1.53
C ALA A 271 -17.53 4.40 1.90
N LEU A 272 -16.44 3.69 2.23
CA LEU A 272 -16.48 2.27 2.61
C LEU A 272 -17.34 2.00 3.85
N LEU A 273 -17.23 2.85 4.89
CA LEU A 273 -18.08 2.71 6.09
C LEU A 273 -19.53 3.02 5.80
N LEU A 274 -19.81 4.02 4.95
CA LEU A 274 -21.17 4.35 4.51
C LEU A 274 -21.78 3.21 3.68
N HIS A 275 -21.03 2.62 2.75
CA HIS A 275 -21.44 1.45 1.99
C HIS A 275 -21.72 0.24 2.90
N PHE A 276 -20.85 0.00 3.88
CA PHE A 276 -21.05 -1.06 4.87
C PHE A 276 -22.36 -0.86 5.65
N LEU A 277 -22.59 0.34 6.18
CA LEU A 277 -23.82 0.66 6.92
C LEU A 277 -25.06 0.56 6.04
N SER A 278 -24.99 0.95 4.78
CA SER A 278 -26.08 0.77 3.81
C SER A 278 -26.41 -0.70 3.60
N LYS A 279 -25.39 -1.53 3.31
CA LYS A 279 -25.53 -2.98 3.16
C LYS A 279 -26.17 -3.61 4.41
N LEU A 280 -25.68 -3.22 5.59
CA LEU A 280 -26.16 -3.73 6.86
C LEU A 280 -27.62 -3.35 7.10
N ALA A 281 -28.01 -2.08 6.89
CA ALA A 281 -29.37 -1.59 6.99
C ALA A 281 -30.32 -2.32 6.02
N TYR A 282 -29.88 -2.50 4.75
CA TYR A 282 -30.66 -3.22 3.75
C TYR A 282 -30.92 -4.68 4.16
N SER A 283 -29.90 -5.37 4.69
CA SER A 283 -30.03 -6.75 5.20
C SER A 283 -31.04 -6.87 6.35
N GLN A 284 -31.19 -5.79 7.13
CA GLN A 284 -32.16 -5.66 8.23
C GLN A 284 -33.54 -5.15 7.74
N LYS A 285 -33.72 -4.93 6.45
CA LYS A 285 -34.92 -4.40 5.81
C LYS A 285 -35.24 -2.95 6.17
N ASP A 286 -34.25 -2.19 6.59
CA ASP A 286 -34.33 -0.72 6.77
C ASP A 286 -33.81 -0.01 5.51
N GLN A 287 -34.63 -0.03 4.46
CA GLN A 287 -34.33 0.56 3.17
C GLN A 287 -34.06 2.07 3.26
N ALA A 288 -34.85 2.77 4.12
CA ALA A 288 -34.66 4.20 4.29
C ALA A 288 -33.32 4.57 4.95
N ALA A 289 -32.81 3.71 5.84
CA ALA A 289 -31.45 3.89 6.37
C ALA A 289 -30.39 3.54 5.33
N ALA A 290 -30.60 2.48 4.52
CA ALA A 290 -29.68 2.10 3.45
C ALA A 290 -29.54 3.22 2.42
N GLU A 291 -30.64 3.78 1.96
CA GLU A 291 -30.67 4.92 1.03
C GLU A 291 -29.94 6.15 1.60
N ARG A 292 -30.23 6.53 2.87
CA ARG A 292 -29.54 7.67 3.49
C ARG A 292 -28.04 7.50 3.50
N CYS A 293 -27.53 6.32 3.86
CA CYS A 293 -26.08 6.07 3.88
C CYS A 293 -25.44 6.22 2.49
N LEU A 294 -26.10 5.73 1.43
CA LEU A 294 -25.60 5.89 0.06
C LEU A 294 -25.71 7.35 -0.45
N MET A 295 -26.78 8.06 -0.08
CA MET A 295 -26.91 9.48 -0.40
C MET A 295 -25.84 10.33 0.30
N ASP A 296 -25.45 9.97 1.53
CA ASP A 296 -24.32 10.59 2.22
C ASP A 296 -23.00 10.25 1.52
N ALA A 297 -22.83 9.01 1.04
CA ALA A 297 -21.64 8.57 0.32
C ALA A 297 -21.47 9.27 -1.04
N LEU A 298 -22.54 9.67 -1.73
CA LEU A 298 -22.45 10.46 -2.96
C LEU A 298 -21.75 11.81 -2.80
N ASN A 299 -21.70 12.35 -1.57
CA ASN A 299 -20.98 13.59 -1.29
C ASN A 299 -19.48 13.36 -1.06
N VAL A 300 -19.02 12.12 -1.10
CA VAL A 300 -17.62 11.74 -0.94
C VAL A 300 -17.04 11.45 -2.32
N ALA A 301 -15.93 12.11 -2.67
CA ALA A 301 -15.31 11.92 -3.99
C ALA A 301 -14.75 10.50 -4.21
N GLU A 302 -14.34 9.84 -3.13
CA GLU A 302 -13.85 8.46 -3.19
C GLU A 302 -15.01 7.50 -3.49
N LEU A 303 -14.83 6.60 -4.45
CA LEU A 303 -15.81 5.58 -4.85
C LEU A 303 -17.18 6.16 -5.31
N HIS A 304 -17.17 7.33 -5.93
CA HIS A 304 -18.40 8.00 -6.37
C HIS A 304 -19.26 7.11 -7.30
N ASP A 305 -18.67 6.60 -8.39
CA ASP A 305 -19.39 5.78 -9.36
C ASP A 305 -19.83 4.42 -8.80
N GLU A 306 -19.03 3.83 -7.89
CA GLU A 306 -19.46 2.66 -7.13
C GLU A 306 -20.67 2.99 -6.24
N THR A 307 -20.71 4.18 -5.65
CA THR A 307 -21.86 4.64 -4.85
C THR A 307 -23.11 4.82 -5.74
N VAL A 308 -22.95 5.39 -6.94
CA VAL A 308 -24.03 5.50 -7.94
C VAL A 308 -24.58 4.12 -8.30
N PHE A 309 -23.68 3.15 -8.55
CA PHE A 309 -24.08 1.77 -8.83
C PHE A 309 -24.84 1.13 -7.65
N LEU A 310 -24.34 1.27 -6.43
CA LEU A 310 -25.00 0.70 -5.25
C LEU A 310 -26.40 1.31 -5.04
N LEU A 311 -26.53 2.62 -5.25
CA LEU A 311 -27.81 3.32 -5.13
C LEU A 311 -28.78 2.92 -6.26
N ALA A 312 -28.28 2.79 -7.49
CA ALA A 312 -29.06 2.28 -8.62
C ALA A 312 -29.56 0.86 -8.36
N ASN A 313 -28.70 0.00 -7.83
CA ASN A 313 -29.07 -1.37 -7.46
C ASN A 313 -30.12 -1.41 -6.34
N LEU A 314 -30.00 -0.52 -5.35
CA LEU A 314 -31.01 -0.37 -4.28
C LEU A 314 -32.38 -0.02 -4.88
N TYR A 315 -32.47 1.02 -5.71
CA TYR A 315 -33.72 1.44 -6.34
C TYR A 315 -34.27 0.39 -7.33
N PHE A 316 -33.40 -0.27 -8.07
CA PHE A 316 -33.77 -1.34 -8.98
C PHE A 316 -34.48 -2.51 -8.25
N ASN A 317 -33.93 -2.93 -7.11
CA ASN A 317 -34.54 -3.98 -6.28
C ASN A 317 -35.86 -3.56 -5.65
N GLU A 318 -36.10 -2.26 -5.51
CA GLU A 318 -37.39 -1.68 -5.09
C GLU A 318 -38.38 -1.47 -6.26
N SER A 319 -37.93 -1.76 -7.50
CA SER A 319 -38.70 -1.49 -8.73
C SER A 319 -38.98 0.01 -8.95
N ASP A 320 -38.17 0.89 -8.37
CA ASP A 320 -38.20 2.34 -8.64
C ASP A 320 -37.28 2.68 -9.83
N PHE A 321 -37.69 2.24 -11.02
CA PHE A 321 -36.90 2.40 -12.23
C PHE A 321 -36.71 3.87 -12.63
N GLU A 322 -37.68 4.74 -12.31
CA GLU A 322 -37.53 6.18 -12.52
C GLU A 322 -36.43 6.78 -11.62
N ALA A 323 -36.22 6.26 -10.40
CA ALA A 323 -35.13 6.68 -9.58
C ALA A 323 -33.78 6.18 -10.13
N VAL A 324 -33.75 4.94 -10.66
CA VAL A 324 -32.56 4.37 -11.31
C VAL A 324 -32.05 5.27 -12.45
N ILE A 325 -32.93 5.60 -13.41
CA ILE A 325 -32.52 6.39 -14.60
C ILE A 325 -32.07 7.85 -14.24
N ARG A 326 -32.57 8.41 -13.12
CA ARG A 326 -32.09 9.71 -12.66
C ARG A 326 -30.64 9.72 -12.22
N LEU A 327 -30.05 8.55 -11.92
CA LEU A 327 -28.66 8.43 -11.50
C LEU A 327 -27.68 8.39 -12.68
N GLU A 328 -28.15 8.22 -13.93
CA GLU A 328 -27.28 8.20 -15.11
C GLU A 328 -26.42 9.45 -15.23
N GLU A 329 -27.00 10.63 -14.93
CA GLU A 329 -26.31 11.91 -15.03
C GLU A 329 -25.24 12.09 -13.93
N LEU A 330 -25.19 11.21 -12.93
CA LEU A 330 -24.23 11.27 -11.84
C LEU A 330 -22.97 10.43 -12.09
N LEU A 331 -22.97 9.52 -13.09
CA LEU A 331 -21.75 8.81 -13.44
C LEU A 331 -20.70 9.76 -14.02
N GLU A 332 -19.50 9.72 -13.48
CA GLU A 332 -18.36 10.52 -13.91
C GLU A 332 -17.45 9.75 -14.87
N GLU A 333 -17.34 8.42 -14.68
CA GLU A 333 -16.52 7.52 -15.48
C GLU A 333 -17.36 6.32 -15.96
N GLU A 334 -16.78 5.47 -16.82
CA GLU A 334 -17.43 4.27 -17.30
C GLU A 334 -17.57 3.23 -16.17
N HIS A 335 -18.81 2.88 -15.82
CA HIS A 335 -19.13 1.83 -14.85
C HIS A 335 -20.12 0.82 -15.47
N LEU A 336 -19.57 -0.26 -16.03
CA LEU A 336 -20.33 -1.22 -16.85
C LEU A 336 -21.58 -1.80 -16.16
N LEU A 337 -21.50 -2.13 -14.87
CA LEU A 337 -22.64 -2.70 -14.13
C LEU A 337 -23.73 -1.66 -13.87
N ALA A 338 -23.36 -0.39 -13.60
CA ALA A 338 -24.33 0.68 -13.47
C ALA A 338 -25.04 0.96 -14.80
N GLN A 339 -24.30 1.03 -15.89
CA GLN A 339 -24.86 1.22 -17.24
C GLN A 339 -25.79 0.07 -17.63
N TRP A 340 -25.46 -1.16 -17.23
CA TRP A 340 -26.38 -2.29 -17.45
C TRP A 340 -27.65 -2.15 -16.63
N LEU A 341 -27.60 -1.74 -15.37
CA LEU A 341 -28.79 -1.45 -14.56
C LEU A 341 -29.65 -0.34 -15.19
N PHE A 342 -29.01 0.70 -15.75
CA PHE A 342 -29.75 1.74 -16.47
C PHE A 342 -30.43 1.20 -17.72
N ALA A 343 -29.75 0.35 -18.52
CA ALA A 343 -30.36 -0.30 -19.66
C ALA A 343 -31.59 -1.15 -19.27
N GLN A 344 -31.49 -1.90 -18.19
CA GLN A 344 -32.57 -2.67 -17.63
C GLN A 344 -33.73 -1.79 -17.15
N ALA A 345 -33.44 -0.69 -16.45
CA ALA A 345 -34.46 0.23 -15.97
C ALA A 345 -35.18 0.91 -17.13
N HIS A 346 -34.51 1.31 -18.21
CA HIS A 346 -35.13 1.80 -19.44
C HIS A 346 -35.99 0.74 -20.11
N LYS A 347 -35.57 -0.52 -20.13
CA LYS A 347 -36.35 -1.64 -20.65
C LYS A 347 -37.67 -1.81 -19.86
N GLU A 348 -37.62 -1.77 -18.53
CA GLU A 348 -38.80 -1.88 -17.67
C GLU A 348 -39.79 -0.69 -17.82
N LEU A 349 -39.25 0.49 -18.16
CA LEU A 349 -40.04 1.70 -18.42
C LEU A 349 -40.53 1.81 -19.91
N GLU A 350 -40.31 0.79 -20.73
CA GLU A 350 -40.63 0.80 -22.18
C GLU A 350 -39.92 1.94 -22.96
N ASN A 351 -38.77 2.40 -22.45
CA ASN A 351 -37.91 3.39 -23.12
C ASN A 351 -36.96 2.70 -24.10
N ASP A 352 -37.49 1.98 -25.07
CA ASP A 352 -36.77 1.04 -25.94
C ASP A 352 -35.55 1.65 -26.65
N ALA A 353 -35.63 2.92 -27.06
CA ALA A 353 -34.54 3.58 -27.78
C ALA A 353 -33.30 3.82 -26.89
N GLN A 354 -33.52 4.20 -25.64
CA GLN A 354 -32.46 4.41 -24.65
C GLN A 354 -31.86 3.08 -24.20
N ALA A 355 -32.72 2.08 -23.94
CA ALA A 355 -32.29 0.73 -23.61
C ALA A 355 -31.40 0.15 -24.73
N GLU A 356 -31.88 0.23 -26.02
CA GLU A 356 -31.08 -0.27 -27.16
C GLU A 356 -29.73 0.44 -27.31
N ALA A 357 -29.67 1.74 -27.05
CA ALA A 357 -28.42 2.50 -27.11
C ALA A 357 -27.41 1.99 -26.06
N LEU A 358 -27.84 1.87 -24.79
CA LEU A 358 -27.01 1.40 -23.71
C LEU A 358 -26.53 -0.06 -23.90
N TYR A 359 -27.48 -0.98 -24.26
CA TYR A 359 -27.08 -2.36 -24.56
C TYR A 359 -26.06 -2.44 -25.70
N THR A 360 -26.26 -1.62 -26.77
CA THR A 360 -25.36 -1.62 -27.92
C THR A 360 -23.97 -1.14 -27.56
N GLU A 361 -23.85 -0.14 -26.69
CA GLU A 361 -22.57 0.33 -26.15
C GLU A 361 -21.88 -0.77 -25.34
N LEU A 362 -22.62 -1.42 -24.44
CA LEU A 362 -22.12 -2.48 -23.57
C LEU A 362 -21.66 -3.74 -24.33
N LEU A 363 -22.15 -3.98 -25.56
CA LEU A 363 -21.68 -5.07 -26.43
C LEU A 363 -20.19 -4.94 -26.84
N SER A 364 -19.61 -3.75 -26.71
CA SER A 364 -18.18 -3.55 -26.95
C SER A 364 -17.29 -3.80 -25.73
N SER A 365 -17.90 -4.13 -24.59
CA SER A 365 -17.23 -4.34 -23.31
C SER A 365 -17.04 -5.82 -22.97
N SER A 366 -16.39 -6.08 -21.83
CA SER A 366 -16.22 -7.44 -21.27
C SER A 366 -17.53 -8.09 -20.80
N LEU A 367 -18.64 -7.36 -20.74
CA LEU A 367 -19.94 -7.93 -20.38
C LEU A 367 -20.45 -8.95 -21.41
N THR A 368 -19.94 -8.95 -22.63
CA THR A 368 -20.25 -10.00 -23.62
C THR A 368 -19.80 -11.41 -23.23
N ASP A 369 -18.90 -11.53 -22.25
CA ASP A 369 -18.49 -12.81 -21.66
C ASP A 369 -19.36 -13.20 -20.44
N ASN A 370 -20.32 -12.36 -20.06
CA ASN A 370 -21.25 -12.61 -18.96
C ASN A 370 -22.58 -13.19 -19.51
N PRO A 371 -22.91 -14.45 -19.17
CA PRO A 371 -24.14 -15.07 -19.65
C PRO A 371 -25.39 -14.34 -19.20
N ASP A 372 -25.45 -13.78 -18.00
CA ASP A 372 -26.62 -13.06 -17.50
C ASP A 372 -26.89 -11.80 -18.30
N PHE A 373 -25.85 -11.07 -18.70
CA PHE A 373 -25.97 -9.92 -19.60
C PHE A 373 -26.47 -10.30 -20.98
N LEU A 374 -25.93 -11.35 -21.58
CA LEU A 374 -26.38 -11.80 -22.89
C LEU A 374 -27.83 -12.29 -22.87
N LYS A 375 -28.23 -13.00 -21.82
CA LYS A 375 -29.60 -13.46 -21.63
C LYS A 375 -30.55 -12.26 -21.52
N ASP A 376 -30.23 -11.29 -20.68
CA ASP A 376 -31.03 -10.07 -20.52
C ASP A 376 -31.16 -9.28 -21.85
N TYR A 377 -30.05 -9.14 -22.59
CA TYR A 377 -30.08 -8.49 -23.90
C TYR A 377 -30.90 -9.26 -24.93
N VAL A 378 -30.88 -10.59 -24.95
CA VAL A 378 -31.72 -11.41 -25.78
C VAL A 378 -33.18 -11.19 -25.44
N ASP A 379 -33.53 -11.19 -24.16
CA ASP A 379 -34.90 -10.93 -23.70
C ASP A 379 -35.39 -9.55 -24.16
N PHE A 380 -34.56 -8.53 -24.07
CA PHE A 380 -34.85 -7.19 -24.57
C PHE A 380 -35.09 -7.20 -26.10
N LEU A 381 -34.20 -7.84 -26.89
CA LEU A 381 -34.36 -7.91 -28.35
C LEU A 381 -35.64 -8.63 -28.77
N LEU A 382 -36.03 -9.69 -28.08
CA LEU A 382 -37.29 -10.39 -28.30
C LEU A 382 -38.49 -9.51 -27.94
N GLN A 383 -38.42 -8.77 -26.85
CA GLN A 383 -39.48 -7.84 -26.42
C GLN A 383 -39.75 -6.76 -27.49
N ILE A 384 -38.71 -6.20 -28.10
CA ILE A 384 -38.82 -5.16 -29.14
C ILE A 384 -38.99 -5.75 -30.57
N GLY A 385 -39.12 -7.08 -30.71
CA GLY A 385 -39.34 -7.76 -31.96
C GLY A 385 -38.12 -7.87 -32.88
N GLN A 386 -36.91 -7.66 -32.41
CA GLN A 386 -35.69 -7.79 -33.20
C GLN A 386 -35.19 -9.25 -33.23
N ASN A 387 -36.04 -10.17 -33.71
CA ASN A 387 -35.81 -11.61 -33.67
C ASN A 387 -34.50 -12.04 -34.38
N GLU A 388 -34.12 -11.42 -35.51
CA GLU A 388 -32.89 -11.77 -36.23
C GLU A 388 -31.62 -11.46 -35.42
N LYS A 389 -31.59 -10.32 -34.71
CA LYS A 389 -30.48 -10.00 -33.81
C LYS A 389 -30.48 -10.95 -32.61
N ALA A 390 -31.64 -11.22 -32.01
CA ALA A 390 -31.74 -12.13 -30.88
C ALA A 390 -31.12 -13.50 -31.20
N GLN A 391 -31.39 -14.07 -32.38
CA GLN A 391 -30.83 -15.35 -32.82
C GLN A 391 -29.30 -15.36 -32.83
N THR A 392 -28.66 -14.23 -33.12
CA THR A 392 -27.21 -14.10 -33.07
C THR A 392 -26.69 -14.22 -31.65
N TYR A 393 -27.27 -13.48 -30.70
CA TYR A 393 -26.83 -13.46 -29.31
C TYR A 393 -27.24 -14.70 -28.51
N ILE A 394 -28.37 -15.38 -28.92
CA ILE A 394 -28.70 -16.70 -28.38
C ILE A 394 -27.58 -17.71 -28.68
N LYS A 395 -27.02 -17.68 -29.91
CA LYS A 395 -25.90 -18.56 -30.25
C LYS A 395 -24.68 -18.28 -29.40
N GLN A 396 -24.35 -17.00 -29.24
CA GLN A 396 -23.20 -16.58 -28.38
C GLN A 396 -23.43 -16.98 -26.91
N TYR A 397 -24.63 -16.77 -26.38
CA TYR A 397 -25.03 -17.24 -25.07
C TYR A 397 -24.81 -18.74 -24.89
N LEU A 398 -25.30 -19.54 -25.87
CA LEU A 398 -25.18 -21.00 -25.82
C LEU A 398 -23.77 -21.54 -26.01
N GLU A 399 -22.81 -20.72 -26.48
CA GLU A 399 -21.40 -21.04 -26.42
C GLU A 399 -20.87 -20.99 -24.97
N LEU A 400 -21.41 -20.09 -24.12
CA LEU A 400 -21.06 -19.96 -22.72
C LEU A 400 -21.85 -20.93 -21.83
N VAL A 401 -23.15 -21.16 -22.14
CA VAL A 401 -24.05 -22.02 -21.35
C VAL A 401 -24.75 -23.01 -22.27
N PRO A 402 -24.04 -24.08 -22.73
CA PRO A 402 -24.57 -25.03 -23.70
C PRO A 402 -25.79 -25.85 -23.22
N GLU A 403 -25.97 -25.97 -21.90
CA GLU A 403 -27.04 -26.77 -21.28
C GLU A 403 -28.36 -26.05 -21.10
N ASP A 404 -28.48 -24.73 -21.40
CA ASP A 404 -29.73 -24.00 -21.29
C ASP A 404 -30.72 -24.42 -22.41
N GLU A 405 -31.65 -25.33 -22.08
CA GLU A 405 -32.65 -25.86 -23.01
C GLU A 405 -33.72 -24.80 -23.38
N GLU A 406 -34.02 -23.85 -22.51
CA GLU A 406 -34.94 -22.77 -22.74
C GLU A 406 -34.44 -21.86 -23.86
N MET A 407 -33.22 -21.37 -23.71
CA MET A 407 -32.55 -20.53 -24.71
C MET A 407 -32.33 -21.29 -26.03
N ARG A 408 -32.03 -22.59 -25.97
CA ARG A 408 -31.93 -23.43 -27.17
C ARG A 408 -33.24 -23.56 -27.89
N GLY A 409 -34.39 -23.63 -27.18
CA GLY A 409 -35.74 -23.66 -27.74
C GLY A 409 -36.05 -22.42 -28.60
N LEU A 410 -35.53 -21.26 -28.20
CA LEU A 410 -35.73 -19.99 -28.93
C LEU A 410 -34.98 -19.91 -30.26
N LEU A 411 -33.99 -20.81 -30.53
CA LEU A 411 -33.30 -20.88 -31.83
C LEU A 411 -34.18 -21.38 -32.99
N PHE A 412 -35.31 -22.00 -32.74
CA PHE A 412 -36.13 -22.69 -33.73
C PHE A 412 -37.51 -22.02 -33.99
N GLU A 413 -37.78 -20.92 -33.29
CA GLU A 413 -38.91 -20.05 -33.52
C GLU A 413 -38.53 -18.84 -34.40
#